data_2c4880afadd4cc806cce6841277dde30
#
_entry.id   2c4880afadd4cc806cce6841277dde30
#
_cell.length_a   1.000
_cell.length_b   1.000
_cell.length_c   1.000
_cell.angle_alpha   90.00
_cell.angle_beta   90.00
_cell.angle_gamma   90.00
#
_symmetry.space_group_name_H-M   'P 1'
#
loop_
_entity.id
_entity.type
_entity.pdbx_description
1 polymer ?
#
loop_
_entity_poly.entity_id
_entity_poly.type
_entity_poly.pdbx_seq_one_letter_code
_entity_poly.pdbx_strand_id
1 'polypeptide(L)'
;MKILGMGNAIVDVLCKVTDEFLIEHSLTKSTMKLIDEKEFKKLVTSLKIEETISGGSVANSIVGLSQLGNEVGFIGKINDDEFGQKYEDGLKKENVKYFYEKKKEAIPTGSCLILITPDSERTMCTFLGIAGKINANDVSVEHIKRSEIVFLEGYLWDEGDPKKAFDIAINSSNKVAISLSDIFCVERHKTDFLELVKNQVDIIFANEQEILSLIDQKSFDEAISFSKQIKKNVIITRGE
;
A
#
# COMPACT_ATOMS: atom_id res chain seq x y z
N MET A 1 6.79 -10.83 -17.59
CA MET A 1 6.29 -10.74 -16.18
C MET A 1 4.79 -10.61 -16.23
N LYS A 2 4.06 -11.31 -15.36
CA LYS A 2 2.59 -11.21 -15.36
C LYS A 2 2.08 -9.96 -14.67
N ILE A 3 2.55 -9.71 -13.45
CA ILE A 3 2.03 -8.61 -12.63
C ILE A 3 3.17 -7.80 -12.05
N LEU A 4 3.07 -6.48 -12.16
CA LEU A 4 3.96 -5.51 -11.54
C LEU A 4 3.18 -4.67 -10.55
N GLY A 5 3.52 -4.77 -9.26
CA GLY A 5 2.96 -3.90 -8.21
C GLY A 5 3.70 -2.57 -8.15
N MET A 6 2.97 -1.50 -7.84
CA MET A 6 3.55 -0.20 -7.47
C MET A 6 2.85 0.31 -6.21
N GLY A 7 3.61 0.52 -5.15
CA GLY A 7 3.06 0.86 -3.84
C GLY A 7 4.10 1.35 -2.84
N ASN A 8 3.66 1.65 -1.63
CA ASN A 8 4.52 2.02 -0.53
C ASN A 8 5.37 0.81 -0.08
N ALA A 9 6.68 0.97 -0.13
CA ALA A 9 7.64 0.00 0.39
C ALA A 9 7.81 0.19 1.90
N ILE A 10 7.06 -0.56 2.69
CA ILE A 10 6.97 -0.41 4.15
C ILE A 10 7.56 -1.64 4.83
N VAL A 11 8.44 -1.43 5.81
CA VAL A 11 8.90 -2.50 6.71
C VAL A 11 7.95 -2.62 7.88
N ASP A 12 7.31 -3.76 8.04
CA ASP A 12 6.47 -4.07 9.18
C ASP A 12 7.34 -4.48 10.37
N VAL A 13 7.17 -3.78 11.48
CA VAL A 13 7.89 -4.00 12.75
C VAL A 13 6.89 -4.51 13.77
N LEU A 14 6.92 -5.82 14.02
CA LEU A 14 5.97 -6.50 14.87
C LEU A 14 6.39 -6.40 16.33
N CYS A 15 5.47 -5.90 17.17
CA CYS A 15 5.68 -5.73 18.60
C CYS A 15 4.46 -6.22 19.39
N LYS A 16 4.69 -6.97 20.49
CA LYS A 16 3.63 -7.31 21.43
C LYS A 16 3.49 -6.20 22.46
N VAL A 17 2.26 -5.77 22.70
CA VAL A 17 1.92 -4.70 23.65
C VAL A 17 0.72 -5.08 24.50
N THR A 18 0.50 -4.36 25.60
CA THR A 18 -0.73 -4.45 26.38
C THR A 18 -1.76 -3.40 25.94
N ASP A 19 -3.02 -3.55 26.37
CA ASP A 19 -4.03 -2.52 26.12
C ASP A 19 -3.69 -1.19 26.80
N GLU A 20 -3.03 -1.24 27.99
CA GLU A 20 -2.56 -0.05 28.72
C GLU A 20 -1.54 0.73 27.89
N PHE A 21 -0.64 0.04 27.18
CA PHE A 21 0.32 0.69 26.30
C PHE A 21 -0.38 1.54 25.23
N LEU A 22 -1.45 1.02 24.62
CA LEU A 22 -2.23 1.77 23.62
C LEU A 22 -2.87 3.01 24.24
N ILE A 23 -3.41 2.89 25.45
CA ILE A 23 -4.05 4.00 26.18
C ILE A 23 -3.03 5.08 26.51
N GLU A 24 -1.86 4.70 27.09
CA GLU A 24 -0.77 5.62 27.45
C GLU A 24 -0.25 6.43 26.26
N HIS A 25 -0.27 5.83 25.06
CA HIS A 25 0.20 6.47 23.84
C HIS A 25 -0.93 7.09 22.99
N SER A 26 -2.17 7.12 23.52
CA SER A 26 -3.37 7.66 22.83
C SER A 26 -3.58 7.03 21.44
N LEU A 27 -3.41 5.71 21.36
CA LEU A 27 -3.60 4.92 20.16
C LEU A 27 -4.95 4.21 20.21
N THR A 28 -5.76 4.38 19.18
CA THR A 28 -7.05 3.68 19.06
C THR A 28 -6.81 2.26 18.59
N LYS A 29 -7.23 1.28 19.39
CA LYS A 29 -7.07 -0.15 19.09
C LYS A 29 -7.72 -0.52 17.76
N SER A 30 -7.11 -1.45 17.05
CA SER A 30 -7.58 -2.01 15.76
C SER A 30 -7.71 -0.98 14.64
N THR A 31 -6.96 0.14 14.72
CA THR A 31 -6.94 1.16 13.67
C THR A 31 -5.53 1.37 13.10
N MET A 32 -5.45 2.05 11.96
CA MET A 32 -4.20 2.56 11.40
C MET A 32 -4.11 4.07 11.63
N LYS A 33 -2.95 4.52 12.08
CA LYS A 33 -2.60 5.93 12.25
C LYS A 33 -1.33 6.26 11.49
N LEU A 34 -1.36 7.31 10.68
CA LEU A 34 -0.13 7.88 10.12
C LEU A 34 0.58 8.69 11.20
N ILE A 35 1.90 8.47 11.33
CA ILE A 35 2.75 9.15 12.31
C ILE A 35 4.00 9.72 11.62
N ASP A 36 4.60 10.72 12.24
CA ASP A 36 5.87 11.28 11.78
C ASP A 36 7.09 10.47 12.28
N GLU A 37 8.26 10.80 11.79
CA GLU A 37 9.53 10.16 12.17
C GLU A 37 9.83 10.28 13.68
N LYS A 38 9.48 11.42 14.28
CA LYS A 38 9.73 11.67 15.71
C LYS A 38 8.84 10.79 16.58
N GLU A 39 7.56 10.68 16.23
CA GLU A 39 6.61 9.82 16.92
C GLU A 39 7.00 8.34 16.74
N PHE A 40 7.39 7.92 15.54
CA PHE A 40 7.90 6.58 15.28
C PHE A 40 9.10 6.25 16.17
N LYS A 41 10.13 7.10 16.19
CA LYS A 41 11.32 6.92 17.03
C LYS A 41 10.99 6.85 18.52
N LYS A 42 10.06 7.69 18.98
CA LYS A 42 9.60 7.67 20.37
C LYS A 42 8.94 6.35 20.73
N LEU A 43 8.03 5.85 19.89
CA LEU A 43 7.34 4.60 20.16
C LEU A 43 8.30 3.40 20.12
N VAL A 44 9.15 3.30 19.10
CA VAL A 44 10.04 2.14 18.92
C VAL A 44 11.04 1.98 20.07
N THR A 45 11.47 3.08 20.71
CA THR A 45 12.40 3.01 21.85
C THR A 45 11.79 2.37 23.11
N SER A 46 10.47 2.35 23.24
CA SER A 46 9.74 1.72 24.35
C SER A 46 9.23 0.32 24.04
N LEU A 47 9.53 -0.19 22.85
CA LEU A 47 9.00 -1.46 22.36
C LEU A 47 10.09 -2.52 22.24
N LYS A 48 9.72 -3.76 22.51
CA LYS A 48 10.52 -4.92 22.14
C LYS A 48 10.09 -5.39 20.75
N ILE A 49 10.98 -5.27 19.77
CA ILE A 49 10.76 -5.76 18.43
C ILE A 49 10.85 -7.29 18.45
N GLU A 50 9.77 -7.96 18.03
CA GLU A 50 9.74 -9.42 17.89
C GLU A 50 10.23 -9.84 16.50
N GLU A 51 9.80 -9.14 15.44
CA GLU A 51 10.13 -9.45 14.07
C GLU A 51 10.09 -8.19 13.18
N THR A 52 10.86 -8.21 12.09
CA THR A 52 10.78 -7.22 11.02
C THR A 52 10.67 -7.93 9.67
N ILE A 53 9.63 -7.58 8.90
CA ILE A 53 9.35 -8.19 7.60
C ILE A 53 9.07 -7.13 6.53
N SER A 54 9.29 -7.47 5.26
CA SER A 54 8.82 -6.63 4.17
C SER A 54 7.29 -6.65 4.13
N GLY A 55 6.69 -5.46 4.13
CA GLY A 55 5.24 -5.25 4.13
C GLY A 55 4.81 -4.28 3.04
N GLY A 56 3.68 -3.63 3.27
CA GLY A 56 3.01 -2.77 2.30
C GLY A 56 1.85 -3.48 1.62
N SER A 57 0.74 -2.78 1.43
CA SER A 57 -0.54 -3.34 0.98
C SER A 57 -0.42 -4.09 -0.35
N VAL A 58 0.02 -3.40 -1.42
CA VAL A 58 0.21 -4.03 -2.73
C VAL A 58 1.40 -4.99 -2.72
N ALA A 59 2.49 -4.69 -2.00
CA ALA A 59 3.63 -5.59 -1.90
C ALA A 59 3.25 -6.96 -1.33
N ASN A 60 2.41 -7.01 -0.28
CA ASN A 60 1.91 -8.26 0.27
C ASN A 60 1.06 -9.05 -0.74
N SER A 61 0.26 -8.37 -1.55
CA SER A 61 -0.50 -9.00 -2.65
C SER A 61 0.45 -9.58 -3.72
N ILE A 62 1.53 -8.87 -4.05
CA ILE A 62 2.55 -9.33 -4.99
C ILE A 62 3.30 -10.56 -4.44
N VAL A 63 3.64 -10.57 -3.15
CA VAL A 63 4.21 -11.74 -2.48
C VAL A 63 3.27 -12.95 -2.56
N GLY A 64 1.99 -12.76 -2.23
CA GLY A 64 0.99 -13.83 -2.35
C GLY A 64 0.87 -14.38 -3.78
N LEU A 65 0.90 -13.51 -4.78
CA LEU A 65 0.89 -13.92 -6.19
C LEU A 65 2.16 -14.68 -6.58
N SER A 66 3.32 -14.31 -6.04
CA SER A 66 4.57 -15.06 -6.21
C SER A 66 4.47 -16.46 -5.63
N GLN A 67 3.95 -16.60 -4.42
CA GLN A 67 3.73 -17.89 -3.76
C GLN A 67 2.75 -18.80 -4.53
N LEU A 68 1.82 -18.21 -5.28
CA LEU A 68 0.94 -18.92 -6.22
C LEU A 68 1.62 -19.25 -7.56
N GLY A 69 2.94 -19.06 -7.70
CA GLY A 69 3.72 -19.44 -8.87
C GLY A 69 3.69 -18.44 -10.03
N ASN A 70 3.27 -17.21 -9.81
CA ASN A 70 3.29 -16.18 -10.84
C ASN A 70 4.65 -15.47 -10.90
N GLU A 71 5.07 -15.07 -12.10
CA GLU A 71 6.22 -14.18 -12.29
C GLU A 71 5.80 -12.73 -12.03
N VAL A 72 6.26 -12.18 -10.92
CA VAL A 72 5.84 -10.88 -10.41
C VAL A 72 7.02 -9.94 -10.14
N GLY A 73 6.71 -8.65 -10.03
CA GLY A 73 7.68 -7.64 -9.63
C GLY A 73 7.03 -6.52 -8.83
N PHE A 74 7.86 -5.69 -8.21
CA PHE A 74 7.40 -4.58 -7.40
C PHE A 74 8.28 -3.34 -7.62
N ILE A 75 7.62 -2.18 -7.67
CA ILE A 75 8.22 -0.84 -7.65
C ILE A 75 7.76 -0.15 -6.37
N GLY A 76 8.69 0.26 -5.54
CA GLY A 76 8.43 1.04 -4.34
C GLY A 76 9.73 1.67 -3.86
N LYS A 77 9.66 2.84 -3.26
CA LYS A 77 10.85 3.61 -2.89
C LYS A 77 11.33 3.26 -1.49
N ILE A 78 12.61 2.93 -1.37
CA ILE A 78 13.32 2.70 -0.10
C ILE A 78 14.58 3.53 -0.04
N ASN A 79 15.11 3.76 1.16
CA ASN A 79 16.42 4.37 1.36
C ASN A 79 17.51 3.28 1.39
N ASP A 80 18.76 3.66 1.14
CA ASP A 80 19.94 2.83 1.41
C ASP A 80 20.27 2.87 2.91
N ASP A 81 19.38 2.23 3.71
CA ASP A 81 19.48 2.04 5.16
C ASP A 81 19.18 0.58 5.54
N GLU A 82 19.26 0.28 6.83
CA GLU A 82 19.05 -1.09 7.34
C GLU A 82 17.66 -1.64 6.98
N PHE A 83 16.60 -0.81 7.08
CA PHE A 83 15.26 -1.24 6.73
C PHE A 83 15.07 -1.40 5.24
N GLY A 84 15.67 -0.54 4.42
CA GLY A 84 15.67 -0.69 2.97
C GLY A 84 16.36 -1.99 2.51
N GLN A 85 17.47 -2.36 3.16
CA GLN A 85 18.12 -3.66 2.88
C GLN A 85 17.22 -4.83 3.28
N LYS A 86 16.62 -4.78 4.49
CA LYS A 86 15.68 -5.83 4.93
C LYS A 86 14.48 -5.97 4.01
N TYR A 87 13.95 -4.84 3.51
CA TYR A 87 12.84 -4.83 2.57
C TYR A 87 13.18 -5.56 1.26
N GLU A 88 14.30 -5.16 0.64
CA GLU A 88 14.77 -5.76 -0.62
C GLU A 88 15.06 -7.26 -0.47
N ASP A 89 15.75 -7.65 0.60
CA ASP A 89 16.06 -9.05 0.88
C ASP A 89 14.79 -9.88 1.15
N GLY A 90 13.80 -9.30 1.82
CA GLY A 90 12.51 -9.92 2.07
C GLY A 90 11.75 -10.22 0.77
N LEU A 91 11.63 -9.26 -0.12
CA LEU A 91 11.00 -9.46 -1.44
C LEU A 91 11.76 -10.49 -2.28
N LYS A 92 13.09 -10.44 -2.27
CA LYS A 92 13.94 -11.39 -3.00
C LYS A 92 13.76 -12.83 -2.50
N LYS A 93 13.64 -13.01 -1.18
CA LYS A 93 13.36 -14.33 -0.56
C LYS A 93 12.04 -14.92 -1.05
N GLU A 94 11.04 -14.07 -1.28
CA GLU A 94 9.72 -14.43 -1.81
C GLU A 94 9.68 -14.50 -3.35
N ASN A 95 10.83 -14.48 -4.04
CA ASN A 95 10.96 -14.51 -5.50
C ASN A 95 10.24 -13.34 -6.21
N VAL A 96 10.08 -12.20 -5.57
CA VAL A 96 9.57 -10.97 -6.16
C VAL A 96 10.74 -10.19 -6.76
N LYS A 97 10.65 -9.82 -8.04
CA LYS A 97 11.64 -8.95 -8.69
C LYS A 97 11.42 -7.51 -8.22
N TYR A 98 12.45 -6.91 -7.63
CA TYR A 98 12.40 -5.54 -7.15
C TYR A 98 13.03 -4.58 -8.15
N PHE A 99 12.30 -3.52 -8.53
CA PHE A 99 12.69 -2.61 -9.61
C PHE A 99 12.89 -1.17 -9.16
N TYR A 100 13.50 -0.97 -8.01
CA TYR A 100 13.94 0.33 -7.54
C TYR A 100 15.41 0.25 -7.12
N GLU A 101 16.24 1.16 -7.63
CA GLU A 101 17.63 1.28 -7.22
C GLU A 101 17.71 2.22 -6.01
N LYS A 102 17.95 1.64 -4.82
CA LYS A 102 18.03 2.42 -3.59
C LYS A 102 19.21 3.37 -3.60
N LYS A 103 19.00 4.55 -3.06
CA LYS A 103 19.98 5.62 -2.93
C LYS A 103 19.98 6.10 -1.49
N LYS A 104 21.12 6.67 -1.05
CA LYS A 104 21.19 7.28 0.26
C LYS A 104 20.43 8.62 0.26
N GLU A 105 19.35 8.65 0.97
CA GLU A 105 18.42 9.78 1.07
C GLU A 105 18.38 10.31 2.52
N ALA A 106 17.90 11.53 2.72
CA ALA A 106 17.74 12.11 4.05
C ALA A 106 16.56 11.48 4.83
N ILE A 107 15.53 11.02 4.13
CA ILE A 107 14.32 10.44 4.72
C ILE A 107 14.49 8.93 4.82
N PRO A 108 14.33 8.31 6.01
CA PRO A 108 14.46 6.86 6.18
C PRO A 108 13.43 6.06 5.38
N THR A 109 13.71 4.78 5.20
CA THR A 109 12.75 3.80 4.68
C THR A 109 11.46 3.79 5.49
N GLY A 110 10.33 3.68 4.80
CA GLY A 110 9.02 3.62 5.42
C GLY A 110 8.85 2.41 6.35
N SER A 111 8.17 2.59 7.46
CA SER A 111 8.02 1.55 8.48
C SER A 111 6.65 1.62 9.15
N CYS A 112 6.11 0.47 9.50
CA CYS A 112 4.87 0.36 10.25
C CYS A 112 5.08 -0.42 11.55
N LEU A 113 4.81 0.21 12.69
CA LEU A 113 4.72 -0.51 13.96
C LEU A 113 3.39 -1.26 14.00
N ILE A 114 3.45 -2.58 14.03
CA ILE A 114 2.30 -3.46 14.20
C ILE A 114 2.25 -3.88 15.66
N LEU A 115 1.40 -3.22 16.43
CA LEU A 115 1.20 -3.41 17.84
C LEU A 115 0.14 -4.47 18.08
N ILE A 116 0.55 -5.63 18.61
CA ILE A 116 -0.32 -6.81 18.76
C ILE A 116 -0.68 -6.94 20.24
N THR A 117 -1.96 -6.78 20.56
CA THR A 117 -2.50 -6.98 21.91
C THR A 117 -2.78 -8.47 22.20
N PRO A 118 -2.98 -8.87 23.50
CA PRO A 118 -3.16 -10.28 23.89
C PRO A 118 -4.34 -11.00 23.21
N ASP A 119 -5.36 -10.26 22.78
CA ASP A 119 -6.51 -10.75 22.02
C ASP A 119 -6.24 -10.90 20.51
N SER A 120 -4.97 -10.71 20.09
CA SER A 120 -4.50 -10.78 18.71
C SER A 120 -4.97 -9.63 17.80
N GLU A 121 -5.55 -8.56 18.35
CA GLU A 121 -5.88 -7.36 17.62
C GLU A 121 -4.60 -6.59 17.23
N ARG A 122 -4.64 -5.96 16.07
CA ARG A 122 -3.51 -5.21 15.50
C ARG A 122 -3.82 -3.73 15.42
N THR A 123 -2.98 -2.93 16.05
CA THR A 123 -3.01 -1.46 15.91
C THR A 123 -1.76 -1.04 15.15
N MET A 124 -1.92 -0.26 14.10
CA MET A 124 -0.85 0.10 13.18
C MET A 124 -0.48 1.56 13.30
N CYS A 125 0.83 1.85 13.46
CA CYS A 125 1.37 3.21 13.43
C CYS A 125 2.36 3.30 12.27
N THR A 126 1.95 3.95 11.18
CA THR A 126 2.70 3.97 9.92
C THR A 126 3.44 5.29 9.73
N PHE A 127 4.76 5.20 9.63
CA PHE A 127 5.64 6.25 9.12
C PHE A 127 5.95 5.95 7.66
N LEU A 128 5.39 6.71 6.73
CA LEU A 128 5.58 6.47 5.28
C LEU A 128 7.02 6.66 4.83
N GLY A 129 7.78 7.53 5.49
CA GLY A 129 9.18 7.75 5.16
C GLY A 129 9.38 8.11 3.69
N ILE A 130 10.44 7.55 3.09
CA ILE A 130 10.74 7.79 1.68
C ILE A 130 9.75 7.09 0.73
N ALA A 131 9.01 6.08 1.19
CA ALA A 131 8.08 5.32 0.36
C ALA A 131 6.99 6.23 -0.23
N GLY A 132 6.46 7.18 0.55
CA GLY A 132 5.50 8.17 0.08
C GLY A 132 6.06 9.23 -0.89
N LYS A 133 7.36 9.20 -1.19
CA LYS A 133 8.02 10.17 -2.08
C LYS A 133 8.35 9.60 -3.47
N ILE A 134 7.68 8.53 -3.88
CA ILE A 134 7.83 8.00 -5.22
C ILE A 134 7.46 9.07 -6.27
N ASN A 135 8.21 9.13 -7.36
CA ASN A 135 8.00 10.12 -8.42
C ASN A 135 8.27 9.51 -9.80
N ALA A 136 8.08 10.31 -10.85
CA ALA A 136 8.23 9.89 -12.24
C ALA A 136 9.58 9.23 -12.56
N ASN A 137 10.67 9.68 -11.93
CA ASN A 137 12.02 9.16 -12.18
C ASN A 137 12.26 7.78 -11.51
N ASP A 138 11.43 7.41 -10.56
CA ASP A 138 11.50 6.13 -9.85
C ASP A 138 10.76 5.01 -10.62
N VAL A 139 10.05 5.36 -11.71
CA VAL A 139 9.18 4.44 -12.45
C VAL A 139 9.83 4.01 -13.76
N SER A 140 10.09 2.71 -13.91
CA SER A 140 10.66 2.15 -15.13
C SER A 140 9.59 1.79 -16.16
N VAL A 141 9.46 2.60 -17.20
CA VAL A 141 8.55 2.35 -18.35
C VAL A 141 8.81 1.00 -19.00
N GLU A 142 10.09 0.56 -19.06
CA GLU A 142 10.44 -0.73 -19.66
C GLU A 142 9.82 -1.90 -18.91
N HIS A 143 9.90 -1.90 -17.56
CA HIS A 143 9.33 -2.95 -16.73
C HIS A 143 7.79 -2.93 -16.78
N ILE A 144 7.18 -1.74 -16.84
CA ILE A 144 5.74 -1.57 -17.00
C ILE A 144 5.27 -2.20 -18.31
N LYS A 145 5.86 -1.84 -19.43
CA LYS A 145 5.49 -2.36 -20.77
C LYS A 145 5.63 -3.88 -20.89
N ARG A 146 6.57 -4.49 -20.16
CA ARG A 146 6.78 -5.94 -20.12
C ARG A 146 5.81 -6.69 -19.21
N SER A 147 4.96 -5.97 -18.47
CA SER A 147 3.96 -6.55 -17.56
C SER A 147 2.62 -6.69 -18.27
N GLU A 148 1.88 -7.76 -17.97
CA GLU A 148 0.51 -7.92 -18.44
C GLU A 148 -0.45 -7.00 -17.68
N ILE A 149 -0.22 -6.85 -16.36
CA ILE A 149 -1.02 -6.01 -15.45
C ILE A 149 -0.07 -5.19 -14.56
N VAL A 150 -0.37 -3.92 -14.39
CA VAL A 150 0.22 -3.08 -13.33
C VAL A 150 -0.81 -2.90 -12.23
N PHE A 151 -0.42 -3.19 -10.99
CA PHE A 151 -1.27 -3.09 -9.80
C PHE A 151 -0.84 -1.93 -8.92
N LEU A 152 -1.69 -0.89 -8.83
CA LEU A 152 -1.44 0.37 -8.16
C LEU A 152 -2.04 0.39 -6.76
N GLU A 153 -1.34 1.04 -5.82
CA GLU A 153 -1.76 1.21 -4.43
C GLU A 153 -2.36 2.59 -4.19
N GLY A 154 -3.60 2.65 -3.70
CA GLY A 154 -4.28 3.91 -3.37
C GLY A 154 -3.55 4.72 -2.30
N TYR A 155 -2.95 4.10 -1.30
CA TYR A 155 -2.18 4.78 -0.25
C TYR A 155 -0.99 5.62 -0.76
N LEU A 156 -0.53 5.42 -1.99
CA LEU A 156 0.48 6.30 -2.59
C LEU A 156 0.00 7.75 -2.73
N TRP A 157 -1.32 7.98 -2.69
CA TRP A 157 -1.90 9.34 -2.71
C TRP A 157 -1.82 10.06 -1.35
N ASP A 158 -1.53 9.37 -0.26
CA ASP A 158 -1.55 9.95 1.09
C ASP A 158 -0.41 10.94 1.37
N GLU A 159 0.70 10.84 0.63
CA GLU A 159 1.83 11.76 0.78
C GLU A 159 2.53 12.02 -0.56
N GLY A 160 3.15 13.22 -0.68
CA GLY A 160 3.89 13.59 -1.88
C GLY A 160 2.99 13.98 -3.06
N ASP A 161 3.52 13.80 -4.28
CA ASP A 161 2.79 14.00 -5.55
C ASP A 161 2.96 12.77 -6.42
N PRO A 162 2.18 11.71 -6.22
CA PRO A 162 2.30 10.45 -6.97
C PRO A 162 1.73 10.56 -8.37
N LYS A 163 0.95 11.59 -8.69
CA LYS A 163 0.18 11.69 -9.94
C LYS A 163 1.02 11.40 -11.18
N LYS A 164 2.19 12.02 -11.31
CA LYS A 164 3.07 11.80 -12.48
C LYS A 164 3.58 10.36 -12.57
N ALA A 165 3.87 9.72 -11.44
CA ALA A 165 4.27 8.32 -11.39
C ALA A 165 3.11 7.40 -11.84
N PHE A 166 1.90 7.68 -11.37
CA PHE A 166 0.68 6.98 -11.81
C PHE A 166 0.38 7.21 -13.29
N ASP A 167 0.46 8.45 -13.77
CA ASP A 167 0.25 8.77 -15.20
C ASP A 167 1.21 7.98 -16.09
N ILE A 168 2.49 7.87 -15.71
CA ILE A 168 3.47 7.05 -16.44
C ILE A 168 3.08 5.56 -16.38
N ALA A 169 2.71 5.06 -15.21
CA ALA A 169 2.32 3.66 -15.03
C ALA A 169 1.09 3.33 -15.87
N ILE A 170 0.04 4.14 -15.81
CA ILE A 170 -1.21 3.94 -16.53
C ILE A 170 -0.99 4.02 -18.04
N ASN A 171 -0.34 5.10 -18.52
CA ASN A 171 -0.16 5.33 -19.96
C ASN A 171 0.80 4.34 -20.63
N SER A 172 1.63 3.65 -19.85
CA SER A 172 2.60 2.67 -20.34
C SER A 172 2.14 1.22 -20.20
N SER A 173 1.05 0.98 -19.46
CA SER A 173 0.56 -0.36 -19.11
C SER A 173 -0.33 -0.96 -20.21
N ASN A 174 -0.32 -2.30 -20.29
CA ASN A 174 -1.29 -3.05 -21.08
C ASN A 174 -2.66 -3.12 -20.37
N LYS A 175 -2.65 -3.28 -19.05
CA LYS A 175 -3.82 -3.33 -18.19
C LYS A 175 -3.47 -2.79 -16.80
N VAL A 176 -4.39 -2.03 -16.21
CA VAL A 176 -4.19 -1.40 -14.90
C VAL A 176 -5.20 -1.94 -13.89
N ALA A 177 -4.70 -2.34 -12.72
CA ALA A 177 -5.50 -2.63 -11.54
C ALA A 177 -5.19 -1.60 -10.45
N ILE A 178 -6.17 -1.25 -9.62
CA ILE A 178 -5.99 -0.39 -8.44
C ILE A 178 -6.66 -0.99 -7.22
N SER A 179 -6.02 -0.86 -6.04
CA SER A 179 -6.67 -1.01 -4.75
C SER A 179 -7.04 0.36 -4.21
N LEU A 180 -8.26 0.53 -3.71
CA LEU A 180 -8.70 1.78 -3.06
C LEU A 180 -8.11 1.96 -1.66
N SER A 181 -7.55 0.88 -1.10
CA SER A 181 -6.73 0.81 0.13
C SER A 181 -7.52 0.88 1.44
N ASP A 182 -8.12 2.01 1.79
CA ASP A 182 -9.06 2.13 2.91
C ASP A 182 -10.06 3.30 2.72
N ILE A 183 -11.07 3.32 3.58
CA ILE A 183 -12.14 4.35 3.52
C ILE A 183 -11.59 5.76 3.71
N PHE A 184 -10.61 5.96 4.61
CA PHE A 184 -10.05 7.29 4.90
C PHE A 184 -9.22 7.79 3.73
N CYS A 185 -8.49 6.90 3.04
CA CYS A 185 -7.78 7.21 1.81
C CYS A 185 -8.76 7.64 0.71
N VAL A 186 -9.85 6.88 0.54
CA VAL A 186 -10.91 7.21 -0.43
C VAL A 186 -11.54 8.57 -0.13
N GLU A 187 -11.86 8.87 1.14
CA GLU A 187 -12.48 10.14 1.53
C GLU A 187 -11.55 11.34 1.24
N ARG A 188 -10.25 11.19 1.51
CA ARG A 188 -9.26 12.25 1.23
C ARG A 188 -9.06 12.51 -0.26
N HIS A 189 -9.10 11.46 -1.08
CA HIS A 189 -8.71 11.51 -2.49
C HIS A 189 -9.86 11.16 -3.45
N LYS A 190 -11.10 11.36 -3.00
CA LYS A 190 -12.32 10.92 -3.67
C LYS A 190 -12.42 11.32 -5.14
N THR A 191 -12.15 12.58 -5.42
CA THR A 191 -12.24 13.12 -6.80
C THR A 191 -11.25 12.43 -7.73
N ASP A 192 -10.00 12.27 -7.29
CA ASP A 192 -8.95 11.62 -8.10
C ASP A 192 -9.26 10.12 -8.29
N PHE A 193 -9.67 9.43 -7.23
CA PHE A 193 -10.01 8.02 -7.31
C PHE A 193 -11.24 7.75 -8.18
N LEU A 194 -12.24 8.63 -8.12
CA LEU A 194 -13.42 8.52 -8.99
C LEU A 194 -13.05 8.70 -10.47
N GLU A 195 -12.14 9.63 -10.77
CA GLU A 195 -11.60 9.85 -12.11
C GLU A 195 -10.81 8.61 -12.60
N LEU A 196 -9.90 8.09 -11.77
CA LEU A 196 -9.13 6.88 -12.08
C LEU A 196 -10.05 5.69 -12.36
N VAL A 197 -11.00 5.42 -11.47
CA VAL A 197 -11.92 4.29 -11.55
C VAL A 197 -12.81 4.37 -12.79
N LYS A 198 -13.30 5.55 -13.15
CA LYS A 198 -14.16 5.71 -14.32
C LYS A 198 -13.39 5.61 -15.63
N ASN A 199 -12.20 6.20 -15.71
CA ASN A 199 -11.60 6.53 -16.99
C ASN A 199 -10.24 5.84 -17.25
N GLN A 200 -9.49 5.45 -16.23
CA GLN A 200 -8.07 5.14 -16.40
C GLN A 200 -7.66 3.72 -16.03
N VAL A 201 -8.46 3.00 -15.23
CA VAL A 201 -8.12 1.63 -14.78
C VAL A 201 -9.09 0.59 -15.30
N ASP A 202 -8.67 -0.68 -15.33
CA ASP A 202 -9.44 -1.82 -15.86
C ASP A 202 -10.02 -2.69 -14.74
N ILE A 203 -9.31 -2.78 -13.61
CA ILE A 203 -9.66 -3.64 -12.49
C ILE A 203 -9.60 -2.82 -11.20
N ILE A 204 -10.66 -2.88 -10.41
CA ILE A 204 -10.78 -2.16 -9.15
C ILE A 204 -10.96 -3.16 -8.01
N PHE A 205 -10.14 -3.05 -6.98
CA PHE A 205 -10.28 -3.78 -5.73
C PHE A 205 -10.72 -2.80 -4.63
N ALA A 206 -11.81 -3.12 -3.98
CA ALA A 206 -12.35 -2.33 -2.88
C ALA A 206 -13.08 -3.23 -1.88
N ASN A 207 -13.23 -2.78 -0.64
CA ASN A 207 -14.27 -3.32 0.22
C ASN A 207 -15.59 -2.56 0.04
N GLU A 208 -16.66 -3.05 0.68
CA GLU A 208 -17.99 -2.43 0.57
C GLU A 208 -17.99 -0.97 1.04
N GLN A 209 -17.30 -0.66 2.13
CA GLN A 209 -17.23 0.70 2.67
C GLN A 209 -16.46 1.66 1.76
N GLU A 210 -15.36 1.21 1.19
CA GLU A 210 -14.55 1.98 0.25
C GLU A 210 -15.33 2.35 -1.00
N ILE A 211 -15.99 1.37 -1.64
CA ILE A 211 -16.75 1.65 -2.87
C ILE A 211 -17.97 2.54 -2.60
N LEU A 212 -18.68 2.35 -1.49
CA LEU A 212 -19.81 3.18 -1.11
C LEU A 212 -19.39 4.62 -0.78
N SER A 213 -18.26 4.79 -0.07
CA SER A 213 -17.68 6.12 0.19
C SER A 213 -17.28 6.80 -1.12
N LEU A 214 -16.65 6.07 -2.06
CA LEU A 214 -16.24 6.62 -3.35
C LEU A 214 -17.41 7.21 -4.15
N ILE A 215 -18.55 6.52 -4.15
CA ILE A 215 -19.73 6.91 -4.95
C ILE A 215 -20.79 7.72 -4.18
N ASP A 216 -20.53 8.07 -2.92
CA ASP A 216 -21.51 8.76 -2.02
C ASP A 216 -22.83 8.01 -1.88
N GLN A 217 -22.79 6.70 -1.75
CA GLN A 217 -23.98 5.88 -1.63
C GLN A 217 -23.96 5.03 -0.35
N LYS A 218 -25.11 4.43 -0.02
CA LYS A 218 -25.30 3.71 1.25
C LYS A 218 -25.72 2.26 1.09
N SER A 219 -26.13 1.84 -0.10
CA SER A 219 -26.57 0.47 -0.34
C SER A 219 -25.65 -0.27 -1.30
N PHE A 220 -25.48 -1.57 -1.07
CA PHE A 220 -24.68 -2.41 -1.94
C PHE A 220 -25.24 -2.52 -3.37
N ASP A 221 -26.57 -2.40 -3.53
CA ASP A 221 -27.19 -2.39 -4.86
C ASP A 221 -26.76 -1.18 -5.70
N GLU A 222 -26.47 -0.04 -5.06
CA GLU A 222 -25.92 1.14 -5.74
C GLU A 222 -24.48 0.89 -6.17
N ALA A 223 -23.66 0.20 -5.36
CA ALA A 223 -22.32 -0.22 -5.74
C ALA A 223 -22.33 -1.18 -6.94
N ILE A 224 -23.28 -2.14 -6.97
CA ILE A 224 -23.48 -3.04 -8.12
C ILE A 224 -23.89 -2.24 -9.36
N SER A 225 -24.81 -1.30 -9.21
CA SER A 225 -25.30 -0.46 -10.32
C SER A 225 -24.18 0.40 -10.91
N PHE A 226 -23.37 1.02 -10.06
CA PHE A 226 -22.17 1.76 -10.45
C PHE A 226 -21.17 0.87 -11.19
N SER A 227 -20.87 -0.31 -10.65
CA SER A 227 -19.93 -1.28 -11.26
C SER A 227 -20.37 -1.69 -12.67
N LYS A 228 -21.67 -1.91 -12.88
CA LYS A 228 -22.23 -2.20 -14.19
C LYS A 228 -22.12 -0.99 -15.15
N GLN A 229 -22.33 0.22 -14.63
CA GLN A 229 -22.28 1.45 -15.42
C GLN A 229 -20.89 1.75 -15.96
N ILE A 230 -19.85 1.58 -15.15
CA ILE A 230 -18.47 1.87 -15.57
C ILE A 230 -17.88 0.82 -16.51
N LYS A 231 -18.50 -0.36 -16.61
CA LYS A 231 -18.07 -1.48 -17.49
C LYS A 231 -16.62 -1.92 -17.24
N LYS A 232 -16.20 -1.94 -15.97
CA LYS A 232 -14.87 -2.38 -15.51
C LYS A 232 -15.01 -3.65 -14.66
N ASN A 233 -13.91 -4.32 -14.41
CA ASN A 233 -13.87 -5.41 -13.44
C ASN A 233 -13.78 -4.84 -12.02
N VAL A 234 -14.85 -4.92 -11.25
CA VAL A 234 -14.88 -4.45 -9.87
C VAL A 234 -15.01 -5.65 -8.93
N ILE A 235 -14.03 -5.80 -8.07
CA ILE A 235 -13.97 -6.85 -7.05
C ILE A 235 -14.24 -6.19 -5.70
N ILE A 236 -15.38 -6.53 -5.10
CA ILE A 236 -15.81 -5.94 -3.82
C ILE A 236 -15.82 -7.02 -2.75
N THR A 237 -14.99 -6.85 -1.72
CA THR A 237 -15.02 -7.69 -0.52
C THR A 237 -16.03 -7.14 0.48
N ARG A 238 -16.77 -8.04 1.19
CA ARG A 238 -17.85 -7.63 2.08
C ARG A 238 -17.64 -8.03 3.53
N GLY A 239 -16.51 -8.68 3.84
CA GLY A 239 -16.30 -9.27 5.15
C GLY A 239 -17.17 -10.53 5.36
N GLU A 240 -17.52 -10.79 6.61
CA GLU A 240 -18.42 -11.89 6.97
C GLU A 240 -19.89 -11.53 6.76
#